data_277bd05af516905933c798ee2f0e5ec4
#
_entry.id   277bd05af516905933c798ee2f0e5ec4
#
_cell.length_a   1.000
_cell.length_b   1.000
_cell.length_c   1.000
_cell.angle_alpha   90.00
_cell.angle_beta   90.00
_cell.angle_gamma   90.00
#
_symmetry.space_group_name_H-M   'P 1'
#
loop_
_entity.id
_entity.type
_entity.pdbx_description
1 polymer ?
#
loop_
_entity_poly.entity_id
_entity_poly.type
_entity_poly.pdbx_seq_one_letter_code
_entity_poly.pdbx_strand_id
1 'polypeptide(L)'
;MNNKKASILITHPIAAKMWHPTKNADYDIEDITFGSEKMVWWFYPYDDPKTGKHFDFEWKQQVCSLVKTEICPFLQNKRLWKGYNDLETLYPKIAAEWHPTKNGKLLPSDVFGKAGKKVWWYLPYDDPKTGKHFDFEWQAYIINRTKNSQGCPYLANSNGKVWIGLNILVR
;
A
#
# COMPACT_ATOMS: atom_id res chain seq x y z
N MET A 1 38.89 -30.24 -6.61
CA MET A 1 38.67 -29.19 -5.60
C MET A 1 37.23 -28.75 -5.71
N ASN A 2 36.41 -29.05 -4.72
CA ASN A 2 34.99 -28.65 -4.71
C ASN A 2 34.93 -27.12 -4.46
N ASN A 3 34.70 -26.34 -5.51
CA ASN A 3 34.57 -24.91 -5.41
C ASN A 3 33.21 -24.60 -4.77
N LYS A 4 33.11 -24.73 -3.43
CA LYS A 4 31.89 -24.35 -2.69
C LYS A 4 31.62 -22.85 -2.99
N LYS A 5 30.49 -22.54 -3.63
CA LYS A 5 30.11 -21.13 -3.90
C LYS A 5 30.01 -20.38 -2.57
N ALA A 6 30.51 -19.16 -2.55
CA ALA A 6 30.49 -18.33 -1.35
C ALA A 6 29.03 -18.04 -0.89
N SER A 7 28.84 -18.06 0.41
CA SER A 7 27.55 -17.72 1.06
C SER A 7 27.16 -16.25 0.83
N ILE A 8 25.85 -15.96 0.98
CA ILE A 8 25.33 -14.57 0.96
C ILE A 8 25.89 -13.73 2.12
N LEU A 9 26.36 -14.34 3.20
CA LEU A 9 27.08 -13.62 4.26
C LEU A 9 28.29 -12.85 3.72
N ILE A 10 29.00 -13.44 2.75
CA ILE A 10 30.20 -12.86 2.15
C ILE A 10 29.84 -12.04 0.93
N THR A 11 28.99 -12.56 0.05
CA THR A 11 28.72 -11.96 -1.27
C THR A 11 27.67 -10.85 -1.24
N HIS A 12 26.69 -10.92 -0.30
CA HIS A 12 25.55 -10.01 -0.19
C HIS A 12 25.26 -9.67 1.28
N PRO A 13 26.19 -8.99 1.96
CA PRO A 13 26.09 -8.73 3.41
C PRO A 13 24.89 -7.88 3.80
N ILE A 14 24.38 -7.03 2.88
CA ILE A 14 23.18 -6.24 3.12
C ILE A 14 21.94 -7.15 3.16
N ALA A 15 21.80 -8.07 2.22
CA ALA A 15 20.72 -9.08 2.24
C ALA A 15 20.87 -9.99 3.46
N ALA A 16 22.08 -10.41 3.80
CA ALA A 16 22.34 -11.29 4.95
C ALA A 16 21.88 -10.66 6.27
N LYS A 17 22.00 -9.35 6.45
CA LYS A 17 21.49 -8.63 7.64
C LYS A 17 19.95 -8.68 7.77
N MET A 18 19.25 -8.96 6.69
CA MET A 18 17.79 -9.13 6.70
C MET A 18 17.37 -10.59 6.91
N TRP A 19 18.30 -11.52 7.11
CA TRP A 19 17.97 -12.90 7.44
C TRP A 19 17.16 -12.97 8.74
N HIS A 20 15.98 -13.64 8.69
CA HIS A 20 15.13 -13.69 9.87
C HIS A 20 15.79 -14.49 11.00
N PRO A 21 15.89 -13.95 12.21
CA PRO A 21 16.72 -14.54 13.28
C PRO A 21 16.24 -15.92 13.78
N THR A 22 14.94 -16.23 13.64
CA THR A 22 14.36 -17.46 14.21
C THR A 22 13.54 -18.31 13.23
N LYS A 23 13.00 -17.73 12.13
CA LYS A 23 12.04 -18.44 11.25
C LYS A 23 12.68 -19.29 10.15
N ASN A 24 14.00 -19.35 10.09
CA ASN A 24 14.77 -20.12 9.10
C ASN A 24 15.54 -21.28 9.73
N ALA A 25 15.02 -21.89 10.78
CA ALA A 25 15.73 -22.96 11.53
C ALA A 25 16.13 -24.16 10.65
N ASP A 26 15.43 -24.39 9.52
CA ASP A 26 15.75 -25.46 8.56
C ASP A 26 16.95 -25.16 7.64
N TYR A 27 17.49 -23.94 7.72
CA TYR A 27 18.55 -23.48 6.82
C TYR A 27 19.68 -22.79 7.58
N ASP A 28 20.91 -23.22 7.31
CA ASP A 28 22.10 -22.49 7.73
C ASP A 28 22.42 -21.42 6.66
N ILE A 29 22.49 -20.16 7.06
CA ILE A 29 22.84 -19.06 6.17
C ILE A 29 24.25 -19.20 5.57
N GLU A 30 25.17 -19.91 6.23
CA GLU A 30 26.50 -20.18 5.72
C GLU A 30 26.49 -21.05 4.47
N ASP A 31 25.43 -21.86 4.27
CA ASP A 31 25.23 -22.71 3.09
C ASP A 31 24.36 -22.04 2.00
N ILE A 32 23.82 -20.84 2.26
CA ILE A 32 22.96 -20.12 1.33
C ILE A 32 23.78 -19.30 0.35
N THR A 33 23.71 -19.62 -0.93
CA THR A 33 24.36 -18.84 -2.01
C THR A 33 23.40 -17.87 -2.67
N PHE A 34 23.93 -16.83 -3.35
CA PHE A 34 23.13 -15.80 -4.02
C PHE A 34 22.18 -16.33 -5.11
N GLY A 35 22.48 -17.45 -5.73
CA GLY A 35 21.61 -18.13 -6.73
C GLY A 35 20.54 -19.03 -6.13
N SER A 36 20.44 -19.13 -4.81
CA SER A 36 19.49 -20.03 -4.15
C SER A 36 18.03 -19.62 -4.41
N GLU A 37 17.21 -20.57 -4.90
CA GLU A 37 15.76 -20.39 -5.10
C GLU A 37 14.95 -20.71 -3.84
N LYS A 38 15.62 -21.03 -2.73
CA LYS A 38 14.95 -21.30 -1.46
C LYS A 38 14.08 -20.13 -1.02
N MET A 39 12.85 -20.44 -0.60
CA MET A 39 11.93 -19.50 0.03
C MET A 39 12.24 -19.41 1.51
N VAL A 40 12.79 -18.27 1.92
CA VAL A 40 13.19 -18.02 3.31
C VAL A 40 12.45 -16.82 3.89
N TRP A 41 12.46 -16.71 5.20
CA TRP A 41 11.95 -15.54 5.90
C TRP A 41 13.02 -14.47 5.99
N TRP A 42 12.59 -13.24 5.78
CA TRP A 42 13.38 -12.02 5.93
C TRP A 42 12.77 -11.15 7.02
N PHE A 43 13.61 -10.38 7.66
CA PHE A 43 13.24 -9.45 8.73
C PHE A 43 13.97 -8.13 8.54
N TYR A 44 13.28 -7.02 8.70
CA TYR A 44 13.88 -5.70 8.59
C TYR A 44 13.22 -4.75 9.58
N PRO A 45 13.90 -4.43 10.73
CA PRO A 45 13.44 -3.41 11.65
C PRO A 45 13.63 -2.03 11.00
N TYR A 46 12.64 -1.19 11.09
CA TYR A 46 12.66 0.12 10.45
C TYR A 46 12.01 1.19 11.33
N ASP A 47 12.76 2.23 11.64
CA ASP A 47 12.26 3.44 12.27
C ASP A 47 11.94 4.47 11.18
N ASP A 48 10.66 4.77 10.99
CA ASP A 48 10.24 5.73 9.98
C ASP A 48 10.61 7.16 10.38
N PRO A 49 11.54 7.82 9.67
CA PRO A 49 12.01 9.16 10.04
C PRO A 49 10.94 10.25 9.92
N LYS A 50 9.83 9.97 9.21
CA LYS A 50 8.74 10.94 9.01
C LYS A 50 7.73 10.91 10.15
N THR A 51 7.46 9.74 10.68
CA THR A 51 6.41 9.54 11.68
C THR A 51 6.95 9.18 13.06
N GLY A 52 8.24 8.80 13.16
CA GLY A 52 8.86 8.26 14.37
C GLY A 52 8.33 6.88 14.78
N LYS A 53 7.51 6.23 13.94
CA LYS A 53 6.99 4.89 14.23
C LYS A 53 8.00 3.82 13.90
N HIS A 54 8.05 2.81 14.75
CA HIS A 54 8.82 1.59 14.53
C HIS A 54 7.99 0.54 13.80
N PHE A 55 8.61 -0.18 12.84
CA PHE A 55 8.01 -1.28 12.08
C PHE A 55 8.96 -2.45 12.02
N ASP A 56 8.47 -3.63 12.35
CA ASP A 56 9.17 -4.91 12.19
C ASP A 56 8.64 -5.59 10.92
N PHE A 57 9.26 -5.30 9.78
CA PHE A 57 8.84 -5.89 8.52
C PHE A 57 9.30 -7.34 8.42
N GLU A 58 8.36 -8.26 8.19
CA GLU A 58 8.63 -9.67 8.00
C GLU A 58 8.00 -10.17 6.69
N TRP A 59 8.75 -10.96 5.92
CA TRP A 59 8.20 -11.52 4.68
C TRP A 59 8.94 -12.78 4.23
N LYS A 60 8.27 -13.61 3.41
CA LYS A 60 8.89 -14.70 2.66
C LYS A 60 9.24 -14.25 1.25
N GLN A 61 10.47 -14.60 0.82
CA GLN A 61 10.93 -14.36 -0.55
C GLN A 61 12.10 -15.30 -0.88
N GLN A 62 12.24 -15.63 -2.17
CA GLN A 62 13.42 -16.36 -2.64
C GLN A 62 14.69 -15.55 -2.43
N VAL A 63 15.77 -16.23 -2.05
CA VAL A 63 17.08 -15.61 -1.84
C VAL A 63 17.55 -14.91 -3.12
N CYS A 64 17.55 -15.61 -4.27
CA CYS A 64 18.00 -15.06 -5.55
C CYS A 64 17.20 -13.83 -6.00
N SER A 65 15.99 -13.64 -5.49
CA SER A 65 15.18 -12.46 -5.79
C SER A 65 15.51 -11.27 -4.89
N LEU A 66 15.77 -11.49 -3.60
CA LEU A 66 16.11 -10.40 -2.68
C LEU A 66 17.50 -9.84 -2.96
N VAL A 67 18.50 -10.71 -3.16
CA VAL A 67 19.89 -10.29 -3.40
C VAL A 67 20.08 -9.42 -4.64
N LYS A 68 19.15 -9.44 -5.60
CA LYS A 68 19.19 -8.55 -6.77
C LYS A 68 19.00 -7.07 -6.42
N THR A 69 18.28 -6.79 -5.35
CA THR A 69 17.96 -5.42 -4.94
C THR A 69 18.53 -5.06 -3.58
N GLU A 70 18.66 -6.05 -2.70
CA GLU A 70 19.07 -5.93 -1.29
C GLU A 70 18.24 -4.86 -0.53
N ILE A 71 16.98 -4.67 -0.92
CA ILE A 71 16.08 -3.66 -0.33
C ILE A 71 14.79 -4.30 0.15
N CYS A 72 14.35 -3.91 1.33
CA CYS A 72 13.05 -4.28 1.89
C CYS A 72 11.91 -3.91 0.92
N PRO A 73 11.04 -4.87 0.51
CA PRO A 73 10.00 -4.62 -0.50
C PRO A 73 8.90 -3.66 -0.04
N PHE A 74 8.72 -3.47 1.25
CA PHE A 74 7.75 -2.51 1.80
C PHE A 74 8.23 -1.08 1.62
N LEU A 75 9.52 -0.80 1.79
CA LEU A 75 10.13 0.51 1.54
C LEU A 75 10.09 0.89 0.06
N GLN A 76 10.11 -0.10 -0.85
CA GLN A 76 9.97 0.12 -2.29
C GLN A 76 8.50 0.21 -2.76
N ASN A 77 7.51 0.09 -1.87
CA ASN A 77 6.09 -0.02 -2.21
C ASN A 77 5.78 -1.18 -3.18
N LYS A 78 6.57 -2.25 -3.17
CA LYS A 78 6.32 -3.50 -3.91
C LYS A 78 5.40 -4.45 -3.16
N ARG A 79 5.35 -4.32 -1.83
CA ARG A 79 4.44 -5.04 -0.94
C ARG A 79 3.72 -4.07 -0.02
N LEU A 80 2.47 -4.38 0.26
CA LEU A 80 1.65 -3.62 1.19
C LEU A 80 1.95 -4.02 2.62
N TRP A 81 2.10 -3.00 3.49
CA TRP A 81 2.12 -3.17 4.94
C TRP A 81 1.10 -2.21 5.55
N LYS A 82 0.09 -2.78 6.21
CA LYS A 82 -0.96 -2.00 6.88
C LYS A 82 -0.35 -1.13 7.98
N GLY A 83 -0.78 0.11 8.02
CA GLY A 83 -0.25 1.10 8.96
C GLY A 83 1.06 1.78 8.51
N TYR A 84 1.59 1.41 7.32
CA TYR A 84 2.79 2.03 6.76
C TYR A 84 2.58 2.66 5.38
N ASN A 85 2.22 1.85 4.38
CA ASN A 85 2.16 2.31 2.99
C ASN A 85 0.81 2.07 2.30
N ASP A 86 -0.23 1.78 3.08
CA ASP A 86 -1.61 1.66 2.62
C ASP A 86 -2.30 3.01 2.42
N LEU A 87 -3.47 2.97 1.77
CA LEU A 87 -4.27 4.17 1.47
C LEU A 87 -4.76 4.87 2.75
N GLU A 88 -5.20 4.10 3.75
CA GLU A 88 -5.73 4.65 5.00
C GLU A 88 -4.67 5.45 5.75
N THR A 89 -3.45 4.91 5.82
CA THR A 89 -2.32 5.55 6.50
C THR A 89 -1.80 6.78 5.76
N LEU A 90 -1.61 6.68 4.44
CA LEU A 90 -0.98 7.76 3.66
C LEU A 90 -1.96 8.85 3.21
N TYR A 91 -3.25 8.52 3.11
CA TYR A 91 -4.28 9.42 2.59
C TYR A 91 -5.57 9.35 3.43
N PRO A 92 -5.51 9.64 4.75
CA PRO A 92 -6.63 9.44 5.67
C PRO A 92 -7.88 10.21 5.28
N LYS A 93 -7.74 11.42 4.74
CA LYS A 93 -8.88 12.22 4.26
C LYS A 93 -9.60 11.57 3.07
N ILE A 94 -8.84 10.94 2.16
CA ILE A 94 -9.42 10.22 1.02
C ILE A 94 -10.02 8.89 1.49
N ALA A 95 -9.34 8.21 2.40
CA ALA A 95 -9.83 6.97 2.97
C ALA A 95 -11.15 7.14 3.74
N ALA A 96 -11.38 8.30 4.36
CA ALA A 96 -12.65 8.64 5.03
C ALA A 96 -13.85 8.67 4.09
N GLU A 97 -13.63 8.87 2.78
CA GLU A 97 -14.67 8.82 1.75
C GLU A 97 -14.87 7.40 1.16
N TRP A 98 -14.23 6.38 1.73
CA TRP A 98 -14.42 4.99 1.31
C TRP A 98 -15.85 4.53 1.58
N HIS A 99 -16.52 3.97 0.54
CA HIS A 99 -17.90 3.56 0.72
C HIS A 99 -18.03 2.44 1.76
N PRO A 100 -18.90 2.57 2.77
CA PRO A 100 -18.95 1.68 3.93
C PRO A 100 -19.33 0.22 3.58
N THR A 101 -20.08 0.00 2.50
CA THR A 101 -20.61 -1.34 2.17
C THR A 101 -20.32 -1.81 0.73
N LYS A 102 -20.25 -0.89 -0.27
CA LYS A 102 -20.19 -1.28 -1.71
C LYS A 102 -18.84 -1.84 -2.15
N ASN A 103 -17.82 -1.75 -1.32
CA ASN A 103 -16.50 -2.36 -1.59
C ASN A 103 -16.37 -3.77 -1.01
N GLY A 104 -17.45 -4.36 -0.49
CA GLY A 104 -17.45 -5.68 0.14
C GLY A 104 -16.51 -5.72 1.35
N LYS A 105 -15.60 -6.70 1.37
CA LYS A 105 -14.63 -6.85 2.46
C LYS A 105 -13.35 -6.04 2.27
N LEU A 106 -13.21 -5.35 1.14
CA LEU A 106 -12.02 -4.56 0.84
C LEU A 106 -12.01 -3.26 1.65
N LEU A 107 -10.94 -3.04 2.41
CA LEU A 107 -10.73 -1.86 3.25
C LEU A 107 -9.69 -0.92 2.62
N PRO A 108 -9.66 0.37 2.99
CA PRO A 108 -8.60 1.30 2.57
C PRO A 108 -7.20 0.83 2.97
N SER A 109 -7.08 0.15 4.12
CA SER A 109 -5.82 -0.45 4.58
C SER A 109 -5.37 -1.68 3.79
N ASP A 110 -6.19 -2.21 2.88
CA ASP A 110 -5.85 -3.35 2.02
C ASP A 110 -5.28 -2.94 0.66
N VAL A 111 -5.14 -1.66 0.39
CA VAL A 111 -4.75 -1.15 -0.92
C VAL A 111 -3.70 -0.04 -0.83
N PHE A 112 -2.88 0.06 -1.88
CA PHE A 112 -1.98 1.20 -2.04
C PHE A 112 -2.74 2.45 -2.47
N GLY A 113 -2.28 3.64 -2.05
CA GLY A 113 -2.79 4.90 -2.57
C GLY A 113 -2.60 5.09 -4.08
N LYS A 114 -1.64 4.39 -4.70
CA LYS A 114 -1.40 4.42 -6.16
C LYS A 114 -2.01 3.24 -6.90
N ALA A 115 -2.93 2.50 -6.29
CA ALA A 115 -3.56 1.35 -6.92
C ALA A 115 -4.45 1.79 -8.11
N GLY A 116 -4.29 1.12 -9.25
CA GLY A 116 -5.16 1.24 -10.43
C GLY A 116 -6.48 0.48 -10.25
N LYS A 117 -7.02 0.42 -9.05
CA LYS A 117 -8.26 -0.27 -8.72
C LYS A 117 -9.42 0.72 -8.67
N LYS A 118 -10.53 0.41 -9.31
CA LYS A 118 -11.77 1.17 -9.28
C LYS A 118 -12.61 0.70 -8.07
N VAL A 119 -13.01 1.65 -7.22
CA VAL A 119 -13.77 1.38 -6.00
C VAL A 119 -14.92 2.37 -5.86
N TRP A 120 -15.83 2.06 -4.93
CA TRP A 120 -16.90 2.96 -4.55
C TRP A 120 -16.45 3.93 -3.48
N TRP A 121 -16.87 5.20 -3.65
CA TRP A 121 -16.66 6.30 -2.73
C TRP A 121 -18.00 6.82 -2.25
N TYR A 122 -17.99 7.40 -1.06
CA TYR A 122 -19.17 7.96 -0.40
C TYR A 122 -18.79 9.29 0.25
N LEU A 123 -19.63 10.30 0.08
CA LEU A 123 -19.45 11.58 0.72
C LEU A 123 -20.81 12.13 1.16
N PRO A 124 -21.10 12.17 2.47
CA PRO A 124 -22.22 12.93 2.99
C PRO A 124 -21.93 14.42 2.85
N TYR A 125 -22.89 15.19 2.37
CA TYR A 125 -22.72 16.61 2.10
C TYR A 125 -23.97 17.39 2.49
N ASP A 126 -23.79 18.39 3.35
CA ASP A 126 -24.81 19.37 3.69
C ASP A 126 -24.59 20.62 2.84
N ASP A 127 -25.53 20.93 1.96
CA ASP A 127 -25.44 22.11 1.10
C ASP A 127 -25.61 23.40 1.93
N PRO A 128 -24.57 24.24 2.05
CA PRO A 128 -24.66 25.46 2.88
C PRO A 128 -25.62 26.53 2.35
N LYS A 129 -26.02 26.42 1.07
CA LYS A 129 -26.96 27.39 0.47
C LYS A 129 -28.41 27.01 0.72
N THR A 130 -28.71 25.74 0.72
CA THR A 130 -30.11 25.26 0.81
C THR A 130 -30.42 24.54 2.12
N GLY A 131 -29.39 24.17 2.90
CA GLY A 131 -29.51 23.35 4.11
C GLY A 131 -29.94 21.91 3.83
N LYS A 132 -29.93 21.46 2.56
CA LYS A 132 -30.30 20.09 2.20
C LYS A 132 -29.12 19.15 2.37
N HIS A 133 -29.43 17.95 2.88
CA HIS A 133 -28.48 16.86 2.97
C HIS A 133 -28.47 16.02 1.69
N PHE A 134 -27.26 15.59 1.24
CA PHE A 134 -27.05 14.73 0.08
C PHE A 134 -26.04 13.63 0.42
N ASP A 135 -26.33 12.42 0.00
CA ASP A 135 -25.42 11.28 0.06
C ASP A 135 -24.86 11.01 -1.33
N PHE A 136 -23.65 11.50 -1.60
CA PHE A 136 -23.02 11.28 -2.90
C PHE A 136 -22.28 9.95 -2.93
N GLU A 137 -22.58 9.14 -3.94
CA GLU A 137 -21.94 7.87 -4.19
C GLU A 137 -21.42 7.78 -5.63
N TRP A 138 -20.18 7.37 -5.81
CA TRP A 138 -19.60 7.23 -7.14
C TRP A 138 -18.47 6.20 -7.17
N GLN A 139 -18.09 5.81 -8.38
CA GLN A 139 -16.93 4.98 -8.61
C GLN A 139 -15.79 5.79 -9.21
N ALA A 140 -14.58 5.63 -8.66
CA ALA A 140 -13.35 6.20 -9.21
C ALA A 140 -12.16 5.28 -8.93
N TYR A 141 -11.12 5.41 -9.76
CA TYR A 141 -9.83 4.76 -9.49
C TYR A 141 -9.13 5.41 -8.30
N ILE A 142 -8.54 4.60 -7.42
CA ILE A 142 -7.82 5.10 -6.24
C ILE A 142 -6.73 6.09 -6.65
N ILE A 143 -5.91 5.74 -7.65
CA ILE A 143 -4.83 6.59 -8.13
C ILE A 143 -5.31 7.98 -8.62
N ASN A 144 -6.52 8.08 -9.18
CA ASN A 144 -7.06 9.36 -9.62
C ASN A 144 -7.40 10.27 -8.44
N ARG A 145 -7.82 9.68 -7.32
CA ARG A 145 -8.10 10.41 -6.10
C ARG A 145 -6.83 10.91 -5.42
N THR A 146 -5.79 10.08 -5.36
CA THR A 146 -4.56 10.38 -4.62
C THR A 146 -3.55 11.20 -5.43
N LYS A 147 -3.37 10.92 -6.73
CA LYS A 147 -2.40 11.61 -7.60
C LYS A 147 -2.96 12.87 -8.24
N ASN A 148 -4.22 12.80 -8.71
CA ASN A 148 -4.84 13.86 -9.50
C ASN A 148 -5.77 14.74 -8.66
N SER A 149 -5.84 14.52 -7.35
CA SER A 149 -6.70 15.25 -6.40
C SER A 149 -8.17 15.33 -6.85
N GLN A 150 -8.65 14.32 -7.58
CA GLN A 150 -10.04 14.28 -8.01
C GLN A 150 -10.95 14.11 -6.81
N GLY A 151 -11.76 15.12 -6.51
CA GLY A 151 -12.78 15.10 -5.47
C GLY A 151 -14.07 14.40 -5.90
N CYS A 152 -15.15 14.67 -5.16
CA CYS A 152 -16.49 14.25 -5.52
C CYS A 152 -16.90 14.89 -6.85
N PRO A 153 -17.29 14.10 -7.88
CA PRO A 153 -17.61 14.65 -9.20
C PRO A 153 -18.90 15.48 -9.22
N TYR A 154 -19.72 15.37 -8.20
CA TYR A 154 -20.97 16.13 -8.07
C TYR A 154 -20.77 17.53 -7.49
N LEU A 155 -19.70 17.73 -6.72
CA LEU A 155 -19.32 19.03 -6.17
C LEU A 155 -18.37 19.80 -7.10
N ALA A 156 -17.59 19.07 -7.92
CA ALA A 156 -16.71 19.68 -8.91
C ALA A 156 -17.50 19.95 -10.20
N ASN A 157 -17.75 21.20 -10.55
CA ASN A 157 -18.45 21.60 -11.78
C ASN A 157 -17.76 21.16 -13.09
N SER A 158 -16.67 20.41 -13.03
CA SER A 158 -15.75 20.18 -14.16
C SER A 158 -16.02 18.95 -15.01
N ASN A 159 -16.89 17.99 -14.60
CA ASN A 159 -17.01 16.71 -15.32
C ASN A 159 -18.44 16.31 -15.74
N GLY A 160 -19.39 17.25 -15.79
CA GLY A 160 -20.73 16.99 -16.35
C GLY A 160 -21.55 15.92 -15.63
N LYS A 161 -21.10 15.40 -14.50
CA LYS A 161 -21.89 14.51 -13.65
C LYS A 161 -22.81 15.36 -12.80
N VAL A 162 -24.05 15.37 -13.23
CA VAL A 162 -25.14 16.09 -12.60
C VAL A 162 -25.83 15.16 -11.61
N TRP A 163 -25.85 15.53 -10.34
CA TRP A 163 -26.77 14.97 -9.37
C TRP A 163 -28.11 15.69 -9.54
N ILE A 164 -29.16 14.95 -9.92
CA ILE A 164 -30.49 15.50 -10.25
C ILE A 164 -31.05 16.39 -9.13
N GLY A 165 -30.67 16.11 -7.85
CA GLY A 165 -31.08 16.91 -6.69
C GLY A 165 -30.40 18.27 -6.54
N LEU A 166 -29.18 18.48 -7.09
CA LEU A 166 -28.45 19.76 -7.00
C LEU A 166 -28.78 20.73 -8.15
N ASN A 167 -29.19 20.22 -9.32
CA ASN A 167 -29.39 21.06 -10.52
C ASN A 167 -30.78 21.67 -10.69
N ILE A 168 -31.69 21.40 -9.78
CA ILE A 168 -33.04 22.05 -9.83
C ILE A 168 -32.99 23.50 -9.36
N LEU A 169 -31.86 24.00 -8.84
CA LEU A 169 -31.76 25.32 -8.22
C LEU A 169 -30.80 26.30 -8.92
N VAL A 170 -30.30 25.97 -10.13
CA VAL A 170 -29.52 26.94 -10.95
C VAL A 170 -30.32 27.29 -12.21
N ARG A 171 -31.38 28.00 -12.03
CA ARG A 171 -32.00 28.89 -13.02
C ARG A 171 -32.43 30.18 -12.33
#